data_6e49936137000f45d92484ea9eb44b14
#
_entry.id   6e49936137000f45d92484ea9eb44b14
#
_cell.length_a   1.000
_cell.length_b   1.000
_cell.length_c   1.000
_cell.angle_alpha   90.00
_cell.angle_beta   90.00
_cell.angle_gamma   90.00
#
_symmetry.space_group_name_H-M   'P 1'
#
loop_
_entity.id
_entity.type
_entity.pdbx_description
1 polymer ?
#
loop_
_entity_poly.entity_id
_entity_poly.type
_entity_poly.pdbx_seq_one_letter_code
_entity_poly.pdbx_strand_id
1 'polypeptide(L)'
;MHNEERPILEDMDRLPFVTPVYKRDLKIENYFNGYLRHPYLSFYTGRGCKSHCTFCLWPQTVGGYRYRTRSIGHVVEEVAWAQKAFPQVKEFFFDDDTLTDNLPRVQALAQELGKLGIVWACNAKANVPRETLKILRDNGLRLFLVGYETGNQQILYNIKKGMRIEFARRFTRDCHDLGIKIHGTFILGLPGETKETIEETIRFATEINPHTIQVSLAAPYPGTYLHRQALENGWLDNSNAELVDEYGVQLAPLHYPHLTHSEIFDSVETFYRRFYFRAGKIASIVGEMLSSPQMMKRRLREGVEFFHFLRERRELAH
;
A
#
# COMPACT_ATOMS: atom_id res chain seq x y z
N MET A 1 4.18 31.41 -9.31
CA MET A 1 2.80 31.81 -9.71
C MET A 1 1.86 30.86 -8.97
N HIS A 2 1.00 31.37 -8.06
CA HIS A 2 -0.01 30.56 -7.38
C HIS A 2 -1.33 30.72 -8.13
N ASN A 3 -1.92 29.58 -8.55
CA ASN A 3 -3.26 29.59 -9.11
C ASN A 3 -4.27 29.53 -7.98
N GLU A 4 -5.48 30.05 -8.22
CA GLU A 4 -6.60 29.85 -7.29
C GLU A 4 -6.92 28.38 -7.11
N GLU A 5 -7.24 27.97 -5.87
CA GLU A 5 -7.69 26.60 -5.60
C GLU A 5 -8.97 26.30 -6.37
N ARG A 6 -8.95 25.19 -7.12
CA ARG A 6 -10.18 24.71 -7.77
C ARG A 6 -11.10 24.07 -6.73
N PRO A 7 -12.41 24.30 -6.83
CA PRO A 7 -13.36 23.60 -5.99
C PRO A 7 -13.25 22.08 -6.24
N ILE A 8 -13.34 21.33 -5.16
CA ILE A 8 -13.30 19.86 -5.22
C ILE A 8 -14.59 19.37 -5.92
N LEU A 9 -14.44 18.49 -6.92
CA LEU A 9 -15.57 17.86 -7.59
C LEU A 9 -16.32 16.95 -6.60
N GLU A 10 -17.56 17.33 -6.26
CA GLU A 10 -18.39 16.57 -5.31
C GLU A 10 -19.08 15.37 -5.96
N ASP A 11 -19.68 15.58 -7.13
CA ASP A 11 -20.32 14.52 -7.91
C ASP A 11 -19.31 13.83 -8.82
N MET A 12 -18.78 12.70 -8.36
CA MET A 12 -17.77 11.95 -9.09
C MET A 12 -18.33 11.10 -10.24
N ASP A 13 -19.64 10.92 -10.31
CA ASP A 13 -20.28 10.22 -11.44
C ASP A 13 -20.27 11.04 -12.73
N ARG A 14 -19.98 12.35 -12.64
CA ARG A 14 -19.75 13.21 -13.81
C ARG A 14 -18.43 12.90 -14.54
N LEU A 15 -17.52 12.15 -13.92
CA LEU A 15 -16.29 11.74 -14.58
C LEU A 15 -16.58 10.61 -15.57
N PRO A 16 -16.06 10.69 -16.79
CA PRO A 16 -16.18 9.58 -17.74
C PRO A 16 -15.41 8.35 -17.23
N PHE A 17 -15.78 7.18 -17.73
CA PHE A 17 -15.00 5.96 -17.48
C PHE A 17 -13.57 6.11 -18.01
N VAL A 18 -12.59 5.71 -17.21
CA VAL A 18 -11.17 5.74 -17.62
C VAL A 18 -10.79 4.51 -18.46
N THR A 19 -11.49 3.43 -18.30
CA THR A 19 -11.16 2.14 -18.94
C THR A 19 -11.25 2.13 -20.46
N PRO A 20 -12.14 2.90 -21.14
CA PRO A 20 -12.07 3.11 -22.58
C PRO A 20 -10.77 3.76 -23.04
N VAL A 21 -10.21 4.70 -22.24
CA VAL A 21 -8.92 5.32 -22.53
C VAL A 21 -7.79 4.29 -22.39
N TYR A 22 -7.85 3.45 -21.35
CA TYR A 22 -6.89 2.33 -21.21
C TYR A 22 -6.93 1.39 -22.43
N LYS A 23 -8.13 1.09 -22.94
CA LYS A 23 -8.27 0.22 -24.12
C LYS A 23 -7.68 0.82 -25.39
N ARG A 24 -7.78 2.14 -25.52
CA ARG A 24 -7.28 2.86 -26.69
C ARG A 24 -5.76 3.08 -26.64
N ASP A 25 -5.22 3.43 -25.47
CA ASP A 25 -3.89 4.03 -25.35
C ASP A 25 -2.87 3.12 -24.63
N LEU A 26 -3.31 2.09 -23.90
CA LEU A 26 -2.40 1.29 -23.08
C LEU A 26 -2.34 -0.17 -23.55
N LYS A 27 -1.12 -0.72 -23.56
CA LYS A 27 -0.87 -2.15 -23.61
C LYS A 27 -0.73 -2.64 -22.17
N ILE A 28 -1.85 -3.10 -21.58
CA ILE A 28 -1.95 -3.41 -20.14
C ILE A 28 -0.97 -4.49 -19.67
N GLU A 29 -0.49 -5.34 -20.57
CA GLU A 29 0.52 -6.35 -20.28
C GLU A 29 1.89 -5.79 -19.94
N ASN A 30 2.15 -4.51 -20.25
CA ASN A 30 3.39 -3.82 -19.90
C ASN A 30 3.42 -3.35 -18.44
N TYR A 31 2.26 -3.32 -17.77
CA TYR A 31 2.14 -2.84 -16.39
C TYR A 31 2.12 -4.02 -15.42
N PHE A 32 3.23 -4.23 -14.74
CA PHE A 32 3.39 -5.34 -13.80
C PHE A 32 3.48 -4.84 -12.36
N ASN A 33 2.79 -5.54 -11.46
CA ASN A 33 2.91 -5.33 -10.03
C ASN A 33 2.99 -6.70 -9.33
N GLY A 34 4.06 -6.93 -8.55
CA GLY A 34 4.39 -8.23 -7.98
C GLY A 34 3.34 -8.84 -7.06
N TYR A 35 2.49 -8.05 -6.38
CA TYR A 35 1.45 -8.57 -5.50
C TYR A 35 0.08 -8.78 -6.18
N LEU A 36 -0.12 -8.25 -7.40
CA LEU A 36 -1.36 -8.41 -8.18
C LEU A 36 -1.26 -9.58 -9.17
N ARG A 37 -2.40 -10.15 -9.55
CA ARG A 37 -2.47 -11.11 -10.66
C ARG A 37 -2.39 -10.38 -11.99
N HIS A 38 -1.43 -10.74 -12.79
CA HIS A 38 -1.14 -10.06 -14.06
C HIS A 38 -1.81 -10.79 -15.26
N PRO A 39 -2.40 -10.08 -16.23
CA PRO A 39 -2.66 -8.63 -16.29
C PRO A 39 -3.74 -8.17 -15.31
N TYR A 40 -3.66 -6.93 -14.84
CA TYR A 40 -4.65 -6.30 -13.98
C TYR A 40 -5.10 -4.95 -14.54
N LEU A 41 -6.21 -4.43 -14.01
CA LEU A 41 -6.64 -3.06 -14.25
C LEU A 41 -6.87 -2.35 -12.92
N SER A 42 -6.45 -1.07 -12.85
CA SER A 42 -6.69 -0.20 -11.70
C SER A 42 -7.91 0.69 -11.91
N PHE A 43 -8.66 0.90 -10.82
CA PHE A 43 -9.86 1.74 -10.77
C PHE A 43 -9.82 2.63 -9.54
N TYR A 44 -10.52 3.75 -9.63
CA TYR A 44 -10.88 4.55 -8.48
C TYR A 44 -12.40 4.56 -8.31
N THR A 45 -12.86 4.13 -7.14
CA THR A 45 -14.27 4.22 -6.77
C THR A 45 -14.56 5.46 -5.94
N GLY A 46 -13.50 6.08 -5.41
CA GLY A 46 -13.53 7.29 -4.62
C GLY A 46 -12.15 7.91 -4.48
N ARG A 47 -12.12 9.10 -3.91
CA ARG A 47 -10.92 9.89 -3.66
C ARG A 47 -10.98 10.53 -2.28
N GLY A 48 -9.82 10.67 -1.66
CA GLY A 48 -9.63 11.25 -0.35
C GLY A 48 -9.65 10.21 0.77
N CYS A 49 -9.11 10.57 1.92
CA CYS A 49 -9.00 9.72 3.10
C CYS A 49 -9.30 10.53 4.36
N LYS A 50 -10.10 9.99 5.27
CA LYS A 50 -10.45 10.65 6.54
C LYS A 50 -9.32 10.67 7.57
N SER A 51 -8.21 9.98 7.32
CA SER A 51 -7.06 9.94 8.22
C SER A 51 -6.21 11.20 8.13
N HIS A 52 -5.59 11.57 9.26
CA HIS A 52 -4.73 12.75 9.38
C HIS A 52 -3.25 12.36 9.53
N CYS A 53 -2.81 11.31 8.83
CA CYS A 53 -1.43 10.84 8.90
C CYS A 53 -0.46 11.96 8.51
N THR A 54 0.53 12.24 9.35
CA THR A 54 1.42 13.41 9.23
C THR A 54 2.32 13.35 8.01
N PHE A 55 2.64 12.15 7.54
CA PHE A 55 3.52 11.89 6.40
C PHE A 55 2.77 11.81 5.06
N CYS A 56 1.44 11.61 5.09
CA CYS A 56 0.69 11.31 3.88
C CYS A 56 0.50 12.55 3.01
N LEU A 57 0.94 12.45 1.76
CA LEU A 57 0.85 13.53 0.78
C LEU A 57 -0.60 13.80 0.33
N TRP A 58 -1.38 12.75 0.08
CA TRP A 58 -2.65 12.83 -0.63
C TRP A 58 -3.73 13.69 0.06
N PRO A 59 -4.08 13.49 1.34
CA PRO A 59 -5.08 14.31 1.99
C PRO A 59 -4.66 15.78 2.14
N GLN A 60 -3.36 16.02 2.35
CA GLN A 60 -2.84 17.35 2.63
C GLN A 60 -2.66 18.20 1.38
N THR A 61 -2.53 17.59 0.19
CA THR A 61 -2.18 18.30 -1.04
C THR A 61 -3.19 18.13 -2.18
N VAL A 62 -3.82 16.96 -2.30
CA VAL A 62 -4.65 16.62 -3.48
C VAL A 62 -6.07 16.22 -3.11
N GLY A 63 -6.23 15.26 -2.21
CA GLY A 63 -7.51 14.58 -1.99
C GLY A 63 -8.41 15.22 -0.93
N GLY A 64 -7.84 16.00 0.01
CA GLY A 64 -8.53 16.46 1.21
C GLY A 64 -8.88 15.32 2.16
N TYR A 65 -9.50 15.68 3.32
CA TYR A 65 -9.85 14.74 4.38
C TYR A 65 -11.27 14.17 4.27
N ARG A 66 -11.89 14.29 3.10
CA ARG A 66 -13.22 13.76 2.80
C ARG A 66 -13.09 12.63 1.79
N TYR A 67 -13.60 11.45 2.14
CA TYR A 67 -13.70 10.36 1.18
C TYR A 67 -14.97 10.57 0.34
N ARG A 68 -14.79 11.03 -0.89
CA ARG A 68 -15.82 11.23 -1.92
C ARG A 68 -15.88 10.01 -2.81
N THR A 69 -17.07 9.60 -3.21
CA THR A 69 -17.23 8.33 -3.91
C THR A 69 -18.12 8.48 -5.13
N ARG A 70 -17.85 7.70 -6.14
CA ARG A 70 -18.78 7.40 -7.22
C ARG A 70 -19.94 6.55 -6.69
N SER A 71 -21.09 6.58 -7.32
CA SER A 71 -22.17 5.64 -7.03
C SER A 71 -21.74 4.20 -7.31
N ILE A 72 -22.31 3.25 -6.59
CA ILE A 72 -22.01 1.81 -6.79
C ILE A 72 -22.37 1.40 -8.22
N GLY A 73 -23.52 1.86 -8.74
CA GLY A 73 -23.96 1.57 -10.10
C GLY A 73 -22.94 2.01 -11.15
N HIS A 74 -22.44 3.26 -11.03
CA HIS A 74 -21.43 3.81 -11.96
C HIS A 74 -20.11 3.01 -11.95
N VAL A 75 -19.66 2.57 -10.77
CA VAL A 75 -18.46 1.73 -10.65
C VAL A 75 -18.68 0.35 -11.28
N VAL A 76 -19.80 -0.29 -10.96
CA VAL A 76 -20.12 -1.65 -11.45
C VAL A 76 -20.28 -1.67 -12.97
N GLU A 77 -20.90 -0.63 -13.54
CA GLU A 77 -21.04 -0.48 -14.98
C GLU A 77 -19.68 -0.40 -15.69
N GLU A 78 -18.75 0.42 -15.16
CA GLU A 78 -17.40 0.52 -15.70
C GLU A 78 -16.64 -0.81 -15.58
N VAL A 79 -16.74 -1.50 -14.45
CA VAL A 79 -16.09 -2.81 -14.25
C VAL A 79 -16.66 -3.86 -15.20
N ALA A 80 -17.98 -3.90 -15.39
CA ALA A 80 -18.64 -4.80 -16.34
C ALA A 80 -18.22 -4.53 -17.79
N TRP A 81 -18.09 -3.25 -18.14
CA TRP A 81 -17.55 -2.85 -19.44
C TRP A 81 -16.11 -3.33 -19.62
N ALA A 82 -15.26 -3.07 -18.61
CA ALA A 82 -13.86 -3.44 -18.63
C ALA A 82 -13.65 -4.96 -18.70
N GLN A 83 -14.47 -5.75 -18.00
CA GLN A 83 -14.43 -7.21 -18.04
C GLN A 83 -14.65 -7.73 -19.46
N LYS A 84 -15.56 -7.11 -20.23
CA LYS A 84 -15.80 -7.47 -21.63
C LYS A 84 -14.69 -6.98 -22.57
N ALA A 85 -14.20 -5.75 -22.34
CA ALA A 85 -13.19 -5.14 -23.19
C ALA A 85 -11.79 -5.74 -23.02
N PHE A 86 -11.50 -6.33 -21.85
CA PHE A 86 -10.20 -6.90 -21.49
C PHE A 86 -10.34 -8.33 -20.93
N PRO A 87 -10.72 -9.31 -21.76
CA PRO A 87 -10.97 -10.68 -21.31
C PRO A 87 -9.72 -11.38 -20.73
N GLN A 88 -8.52 -10.87 -20.99
CA GLN A 88 -7.25 -11.37 -20.44
C GLN A 88 -6.97 -10.94 -19.00
N VAL A 89 -7.70 -9.96 -18.46
CA VAL A 89 -7.51 -9.43 -17.11
C VAL A 89 -7.84 -10.50 -16.07
N LYS A 90 -6.94 -10.67 -15.10
CA LYS A 90 -7.05 -11.66 -14.03
C LYS A 90 -7.43 -11.08 -12.67
N GLU A 91 -7.29 -9.75 -12.51
CA GLU A 91 -7.60 -9.06 -11.28
C GLU A 91 -7.94 -7.59 -11.51
N PHE A 92 -8.89 -7.08 -10.75
CA PHE A 92 -9.28 -5.68 -10.73
C PHE A 92 -8.76 -5.06 -9.43
N PHE A 93 -8.02 -3.97 -9.52
CA PHE A 93 -7.45 -3.30 -8.35
C PHE A 93 -8.17 -1.98 -8.09
N PHE A 94 -8.83 -1.87 -6.94
CA PHE A 94 -9.44 -0.63 -6.51
C PHE A 94 -8.42 0.18 -5.69
N ASP A 95 -7.85 1.18 -6.36
CA ASP A 95 -6.72 1.99 -5.89
C ASP A 95 -7.17 3.27 -5.17
N ASP A 96 -8.31 3.21 -4.51
CA ASP A 96 -8.79 4.26 -3.62
C ASP A 96 -7.78 4.45 -2.47
N ASP A 97 -7.62 5.66 -1.95
CA ASP A 97 -6.75 5.94 -0.80
C ASP A 97 -7.05 5.00 0.39
N THR A 98 -8.33 4.68 0.60
CA THR A 98 -8.80 3.63 1.52
C THR A 98 -10.24 3.24 1.18
N LEU A 99 -10.44 2.20 0.40
CA LEU A 99 -11.77 1.72 0.01
C LEU A 99 -12.64 1.37 1.23
N THR A 100 -12.03 0.89 2.30
CA THR A 100 -12.71 0.44 3.52
C THR A 100 -13.09 1.56 4.50
N ASP A 101 -12.95 2.84 4.14
CA ASP A 101 -13.31 3.99 5.00
C ASP A 101 -14.83 4.12 5.24
N ASN A 102 -15.63 3.48 4.39
CA ASN A 102 -17.09 3.41 4.51
C ASN A 102 -17.51 1.93 4.42
N LEU A 103 -17.66 1.28 5.58
CA LEU A 103 -17.95 -0.15 5.64
C LEU A 103 -19.29 -0.54 4.98
N PRO A 104 -20.43 0.14 5.23
CA PRO A 104 -21.68 -0.18 4.54
C PRO A 104 -21.55 -0.09 3.02
N ARG A 105 -20.87 0.95 2.51
CA ARG A 105 -20.67 1.11 1.07
C ARG A 105 -19.80 0.01 0.48
N VAL A 106 -18.68 -0.34 1.11
CA VAL A 106 -17.80 -1.38 0.57
C VAL A 106 -18.45 -2.75 0.58
N GLN A 107 -19.30 -3.05 1.57
CA GLN A 107 -20.09 -4.29 1.60
C GLN A 107 -21.07 -4.34 0.42
N ALA A 108 -21.83 -3.26 0.21
CA ALA A 108 -22.78 -3.19 -0.90
C ALA A 108 -22.06 -3.24 -2.27
N LEU A 109 -20.95 -2.54 -2.43
CA LEU A 109 -20.12 -2.60 -3.64
C LEU A 109 -19.62 -4.04 -3.88
N ALA A 110 -19.09 -4.69 -2.86
CA ALA A 110 -18.59 -6.07 -2.98
C ALA A 110 -19.69 -7.04 -3.43
N GLN A 111 -20.92 -6.92 -2.90
CA GLN A 111 -22.04 -7.76 -3.32
C GLN A 111 -22.39 -7.59 -4.79
N GLU A 112 -22.33 -6.35 -5.31
CA GLU A 112 -22.55 -6.11 -6.75
C GLU A 112 -21.38 -6.63 -7.61
N LEU A 113 -20.13 -6.45 -7.17
CA LEU A 113 -18.96 -7.01 -7.85
C LEU A 113 -18.96 -8.55 -7.85
N GLY A 114 -19.48 -9.17 -6.79
CA GLY A 114 -19.66 -10.62 -6.70
C GLY A 114 -20.56 -11.19 -7.78
N LYS A 115 -21.58 -10.44 -8.22
CA LYS A 115 -22.45 -10.84 -9.34
C LYS A 115 -21.70 -10.87 -10.69
N LEU A 116 -20.62 -10.11 -10.82
CA LEU A 116 -19.76 -10.13 -12.01
C LEU A 116 -18.74 -11.28 -11.99
N GLY A 117 -18.56 -11.97 -10.86
CA GLY A 117 -17.63 -13.10 -10.72
C GLY A 117 -16.15 -12.70 -10.85
N ILE A 118 -15.80 -11.45 -10.58
CA ILE A 118 -14.43 -10.93 -10.70
C ILE A 118 -13.59 -11.25 -9.47
N VAL A 119 -12.26 -11.34 -9.67
CA VAL A 119 -11.27 -11.32 -8.58
C VAL A 119 -10.76 -9.91 -8.43
N TRP A 120 -10.68 -9.41 -7.20
CA TRP A 120 -10.26 -8.05 -6.96
C TRP A 120 -9.38 -7.87 -5.71
N ALA A 121 -8.70 -6.73 -5.66
CA ALA A 121 -7.85 -6.28 -4.58
C ALA A 121 -8.11 -4.80 -4.28
N CYS A 122 -7.77 -4.32 -3.08
CA CYS A 122 -7.88 -2.91 -2.74
C CYS A 122 -6.96 -2.48 -1.59
N ASN A 123 -6.82 -1.17 -1.42
CA ASN A 123 -6.22 -0.57 -0.24
C ASN A 123 -7.19 -0.60 0.95
N ALA A 124 -6.67 -0.91 2.14
CA ALA A 124 -7.46 -1.01 3.36
C ALA A 124 -6.69 -0.54 4.60
N LYS A 125 -7.44 -0.16 5.63
CA LYS A 125 -6.92 -0.02 7.00
C LYS A 125 -7.03 -1.35 7.75
N ALA A 126 -6.12 -1.60 8.68
CA ALA A 126 -6.11 -2.81 9.51
C ALA A 126 -7.16 -2.76 10.66
N ASN A 127 -8.38 -2.33 10.36
CA ASN A 127 -9.47 -2.18 11.34
C ASN A 127 -10.81 -2.70 10.83
N VAL A 128 -10.83 -3.41 9.70
CA VAL A 128 -12.05 -3.95 9.11
C VAL A 128 -12.56 -5.12 9.95
N PRO A 129 -13.84 -5.12 10.39
CA PRO A 129 -14.42 -6.20 11.18
C PRO A 129 -14.51 -7.53 10.40
N ARG A 130 -14.43 -8.66 11.11
CA ARG A 130 -14.44 -10.02 10.54
C ARG A 130 -15.67 -10.29 9.65
N GLU A 131 -16.85 -9.83 10.05
CA GLU A 131 -18.09 -9.98 9.28
C GLU A 131 -17.97 -9.29 7.92
N THR A 132 -17.41 -8.07 7.89
CA THR A 132 -17.15 -7.36 6.65
C THR A 132 -16.11 -8.09 5.81
N LEU A 133 -14.99 -8.54 6.42
CA LEU A 133 -13.98 -9.34 5.72
C LEU A 133 -14.57 -10.56 5.03
N LYS A 134 -15.49 -11.26 5.71
CA LYS A 134 -16.19 -12.41 5.14
C LYS A 134 -17.04 -12.03 3.94
N ILE A 135 -17.82 -10.95 4.02
CA ILE A 135 -18.62 -10.44 2.88
C ILE A 135 -17.72 -10.14 1.70
N LEU A 136 -16.62 -9.40 1.91
CA LEU A 136 -15.70 -9.03 0.84
C LEU A 136 -15.06 -10.26 0.19
N ARG A 137 -14.57 -11.21 0.99
CA ARG A 137 -13.99 -12.47 0.52
C ARG A 137 -14.96 -13.30 -0.30
N ASP A 138 -16.21 -13.46 0.20
CA ASP A 138 -17.25 -14.24 -0.47
C ASP A 138 -17.68 -13.62 -1.81
N ASN A 139 -17.38 -12.34 -2.03
CA ASN A 139 -17.64 -11.58 -3.24
C ASN A 139 -16.37 -11.23 -4.03
N GLY A 140 -15.34 -12.07 -3.98
CA GLY A 140 -14.20 -12.02 -4.89
C GLY A 140 -12.98 -11.26 -4.42
N LEU A 141 -12.97 -10.66 -3.21
CA LEU A 141 -11.76 -10.07 -2.66
C LEU A 141 -10.69 -11.12 -2.43
N ARG A 142 -9.51 -10.91 -3.02
CA ARG A 142 -8.35 -11.78 -2.86
C ARG A 142 -7.26 -11.17 -1.96
N LEU A 143 -7.01 -9.87 -2.09
CA LEU A 143 -5.86 -9.22 -1.48
C LEU A 143 -6.21 -7.84 -0.95
N PHE A 144 -5.70 -7.54 0.23
CA PHE A 144 -5.58 -6.17 0.74
C PHE A 144 -4.14 -5.65 0.66
N LEU A 145 -4.00 -4.37 0.29
CA LEU A 145 -2.83 -3.57 0.58
C LEU A 145 -3.09 -2.80 1.87
N VAL A 146 -2.26 -3.03 2.88
CA VAL A 146 -2.50 -2.53 4.24
C VAL A 146 -1.30 -1.74 4.74
N GLY A 147 -1.49 -0.45 5.01
CA GLY A 147 -0.52 0.39 5.67
C GLY A 147 -0.49 0.13 7.18
N TYR A 148 0.44 -0.70 7.63
CA TYR A 148 0.73 -0.89 9.06
C TYR A 148 1.64 0.19 9.61
N GLU A 149 2.55 0.67 8.78
CA GLU A 149 3.59 1.68 8.99
C GLU A 149 4.64 1.24 10.02
N THR A 150 4.25 0.97 11.25
CA THR A 150 5.15 0.59 12.35
C THR A 150 4.50 -0.42 13.30
N GLY A 151 5.32 -1.17 14.02
CA GLY A 151 4.92 -2.08 15.11
C GLY A 151 4.91 -1.42 16.50
N ASN A 152 5.19 -0.12 16.59
CA ASN A 152 5.22 0.61 17.85
C ASN A 152 4.01 1.54 17.99
N GLN A 153 3.28 1.43 19.11
CA GLN A 153 2.05 2.19 19.32
C GLN A 153 2.32 3.70 19.48
N GLN A 154 3.44 4.10 20.10
CA GLN A 154 3.76 5.51 20.27
C GLN A 154 4.09 6.16 18.91
N ILE A 155 4.80 5.47 18.02
CA ILE A 155 5.05 5.97 16.68
C ILE A 155 3.74 6.12 15.90
N LEU A 156 2.79 5.17 16.01
CA LEU A 156 1.45 5.32 15.41
C LEU A 156 0.72 6.56 15.90
N TYR A 157 0.87 6.92 17.17
CA TYR A 157 0.31 8.18 17.71
C TYR A 157 1.04 9.41 17.16
N ASN A 158 2.37 9.39 17.11
CA ASN A 158 3.18 10.50 16.60
C ASN A 158 2.79 10.84 15.14
N ILE A 159 2.56 9.83 14.31
CA ILE A 159 2.18 10.02 12.90
C ILE A 159 0.66 10.17 12.69
N LYS A 160 -0.14 10.18 13.74
CA LYS A 160 -1.61 10.30 13.71
C LYS A 160 -2.27 9.24 12.80
N LYS A 161 -1.76 8.00 12.81
CA LYS A 161 -2.31 6.91 11.97
C LYS A 161 -3.72 6.50 12.38
N GLY A 162 -4.11 6.73 13.63
CA GLY A 162 -5.44 6.35 14.13
C GLY A 162 -5.68 4.82 14.21
N MET A 163 -4.60 4.04 14.33
CA MET A 163 -4.63 2.58 14.41
C MET A 163 -4.07 2.11 15.76
N ARG A 164 -4.59 0.99 16.27
CA ARG A 164 -4.04 0.28 17.43
C ARG A 164 -3.42 -1.04 16.99
N ILE A 165 -2.27 -1.37 17.55
CA ILE A 165 -1.51 -2.58 17.24
C ILE A 165 -2.35 -3.85 17.47
N GLU A 166 -3.17 -3.90 18.54
CA GLU A 166 -4.03 -5.04 18.83
C GLU A 166 -5.11 -5.26 17.74
N PHE A 167 -5.63 -4.16 17.18
CA PHE A 167 -6.60 -4.26 16.08
C PHE A 167 -5.94 -4.75 14.80
N ALA A 168 -4.72 -4.29 14.52
CA ALA A 168 -3.95 -4.77 13.38
C ALA A 168 -3.63 -6.27 13.49
N ARG A 169 -3.25 -6.76 14.69
CA ARG A 169 -3.06 -8.20 14.95
C ARG A 169 -4.32 -9.01 14.70
N ARG A 170 -5.46 -8.55 15.25
CA ARG A 170 -6.75 -9.24 15.07
C ARG A 170 -7.15 -9.26 13.60
N PHE A 171 -7.13 -8.11 12.94
CA PHE A 171 -7.46 -7.98 11.51
C PHE A 171 -6.64 -8.93 10.65
N THR A 172 -5.31 -8.98 10.88
CA THR A 172 -4.43 -9.85 10.09
C THR A 172 -4.73 -11.32 10.32
N ARG A 173 -4.99 -11.72 11.56
CA ARG A 173 -5.42 -13.09 11.90
C ARG A 173 -6.74 -13.44 11.20
N ASP A 174 -7.74 -12.56 11.27
CA ASP A 174 -9.02 -12.75 10.61
C ASP A 174 -8.88 -12.89 9.09
N CYS A 175 -8.01 -12.10 8.47
CA CYS A 175 -7.69 -12.24 7.05
C CYS A 175 -7.06 -13.60 6.73
N HIS A 176 -6.09 -14.07 7.54
CA HIS A 176 -5.47 -15.39 7.35
C HIS A 176 -6.49 -16.52 7.47
N ASP A 177 -7.33 -16.51 8.50
CA ASP A 177 -8.37 -17.49 8.72
C ASP A 177 -9.38 -17.55 7.56
N LEU A 178 -9.66 -16.41 6.94
CA LEU A 178 -10.57 -16.29 5.80
C LEU A 178 -9.88 -16.53 4.45
N GLY A 179 -8.56 -16.76 4.41
CA GLY A 179 -7.79 -16.94 3.19
C GLY A 179 -7.61 -15.66 2.36
N ILE A 180 -7.80 -14.49 2.97
CA ILE A 180 -7.53 -13.19 2.33
C ILE A 180 -6.04 -12.90 2.41
N LYS A 181 -5.42 -12.61 1.27
CA LYS A 181 -4.00 -12.24 1.21
C LYS A 181 -3.79 -10.80 1.67
N ILE A 182 -2.60 -10.52 2.20
CA ILE A 182 -2.19 -9.18 2.63
C ILE A 182 -0.83 -8.83 2.04
N HIS A 183 -0.74 -7.67 1.41
CA HIS A 183 0.51 -6.95 1.16
C HIS A 183 0.63 -5.86 2.23
N GLY A 184 1.56 -6.04 3.17
CA GLY A 184 1.74 -5.12 4.31
C GLY A 184 2.79 -4.06 3.98
N THR A 185 2.49 -2.78 4.18
CA THR A 185 3.46 -1.70 4.00
C THR A 185 3.91 -1.15 5.35
N PHE A 186 5.22 -0.86 5.45
CA PHE A 186 5.90 -0.35 6.63
C PHE A 186 6.77 0.85 6.25
N ILE A 187 6.97 1.76 7.19
CA ILE A 187 7.80 2.96 6.99
C ILE A 187 8.81 3.01 8.11
N LEU A 188 10.08 3.25 7.77
CA LEU A 188 11.18 3.46 8.70
C LEU A 188 11.67 4.91 8.63
N GLY A 189 12.20 5.43 9.73
CA GLY A 189 12.63 6.83 9.85
C GLY A 189 11.48 7.77 10.20
N LEU A 190 10.41 7.28 10.83
CA LEU A 190 9.30 8.11 11.30
C LEU A 190 9.69 8.93 12.56
N PRO A 191 9.07 10.09 12.80
CA PRO A 191 9.37 10.91 13.99
C PRO A 191 9.23 10.15 15.31
N GLY A 192 10.31 10.17 16.09
CA GLY A 192 10.41 9.48 17.38
C GLY A 192 10.87 8.03 17.28
N GLU A 193 11.20 7.54 16.09
CA GLU A 193 11.80 6.20 15.95
C GLU A 193 13.20 6.12 16.54
N THR A 194 13.51 4.96 17.09
CA THR A 194 14.82 4.53 17.58
C THR A 194 15.14 3.15 17.01
N LYS A 195 16.36 2.66 17.22
CA LYS A 195 16.74 1.29 16.84
C LYS A 195 15.82 0.24 17.49
N GLU A 196 15.41 0.47 18.73
CA GLU A 196 14.52 -0.42 19.47
C GLU A 196 13.12 -0.44 18.87
N THR A 197 12.57 0.71 18.47
CA THR A 197 11.23 0.76 17.83
C THR A 197 11.23 0.21 16.41
N ILE A 198 12.34 0.34 15.67
CA ILE A 198 12.55 -0.35 14.39
C ILE A 198 12.54 -1.86 14.61
N GLU A 199 13.27 -2.33 15.63
CA GLU A 199 13.29 -3.75 16.01
C GLU A 199 11.89 -4.27 16.41
N GLU A 200 11.10 -3.48 17.13
CA GLU A 200 9.70 -3.80 17.43
C GLU A 200 8.86 -3.93 16.17
N THR A 201 9.09 -3.05 15.19
CA THR A 201 8.38 -3.08 13.90
C THR A 201 8.73 -4.33 13.10
N ILE A 202 10.00 -4.74 13.07
CA ILE A 202 10.44 -5.98 12.43
C ILE A 202 9.81 -7.21 13.11
N ARG A 203 9.81 -7.24 14.45
CA ARG A 203 9.15 -8.33 15.22
C ARG A 203 7.66 -8.38 14.96
N PHE A 204 6.98 -7.24 14.96
CA PHE A 204 5.55 -7.14 14.67
C PHE A 204 5.23 -7.65 13.26
N ALA A 205 5.95 -7.21 12.23
CA ALA A 205 5.75 -7.69 10.86
C ALA A 205 5.98 -9.21 10.74
N THR A 206 6.97 -9.72 11.47
CA THR A 206 7.26 -11.16 11.55
C THR A 206 6.14 -11.95 12.21
N GLU A 207 5.58 -11.42 13.29
CA GLU A 207 4.47 -11.98 14.06
C GLU A 207 3.18 -12.05 13.22
N ILE A 208 2.77 -10.92 12.64
CA ILE A 208 1.53 -10.85 11.84
C ILE A 208 1.64 -11.52 10.47
N ASN A 209 2.88 -11.72 9.99
CA ASN A 209 3.24 -12.51 8.82
C ASN A 209 2.39 -12.25 7.56
N PRO A 210 2.26 -11.02 7.04
CA PRO A 210 1.57 -10.76 5.78
C PRO A 210 2.19 -11.58 4.63
N HIS A 211 1.48 -11.76 3.53
CA HIS A 211 1.94 -12.57 2.39
C HIS A 211 3.20 -11.99 1.76
N THR A 212 3.19 -10.68 1.55
CA THR A 212 4.34 -9.89 1.09
C THR A 212 4.44 -8.61 1.89
N ILE A 213 5.62 -8.00 1.92
CA ILE A 213 5.82 -6.70 2.52
C ILE A 213 6.47 -5.73 1.56
N GLN A 214 6.25 -4.44 1.82
CA GLN A 214 7.03 -3.33 1.31
C GLN A 214 7.51 -2.50 2.49
N VAL A 215 8.79 -2.15 2.50
CA VAL A 215 9.40 -1.27 3.49
C VAL A 215 9.89 -0.02 2.79
N SER A 216 9.36 1.11 3.18
CA SER A 216 9.69 2.43 2.64
C SER A 216 10.39 3.27 3.69
N LEU A 217 11.13 4.28 3.25
CA LEU A 217 11.71 5.30 4.12
C LEU A 217 10.74 6.48 4.26
N ALA A 218 10.74 7.10 5.44
CA ALA A 218 9.93 8.28 5.69
C ALA A 218 10.37 9.42 4.76
N ALA A 219 9.49 9.84 3.87
CA ALA A 219 9.74 10.89 2.90
C ALA A 219 8.98 12.17 3.30
N PRO A 220 9.69 13.24 3.66
CA PRO A 220 9.07 14.50 4.05
C PRO A 220 8.67 15.31 2.80
N TYR A 221 7.60 14.87 2.12
CA TYR A 221 7.11 15.55 0.92
C TYR A 221 6.66 16.98 1.23
N PRO A 222 7.03 17.98 0.41
CA PRO A 222 6.53 19.35 0.55
C PRO A 222 5.00 19.40 0.65
N GLY A 223 4.49 20.22 1.56
CA GLY A 223 3.06 20.33 1.85
C GLY A 223 2.54 19.39 2.96
N THR A 224 3.33 18.39 3.36
CA THR A 224 2.97 17.51 4.48
C THR A 224 3.31 18.13 5.84
N TYR A 225 2.64 17.64 6.88
CA TYR A 225 2.99 18.02 8.25
C TYR A 225 4.41 17.53 8.63
N LEU A 226 4.79 16.32 8.17
CA LEU A 226 6.13 15.78 8.38
C LEU A 226 7.22 16.69 7.82
N HIS A 227 7.02 17.26 6.63
CA HIS A 227 7.98 18.19 6.03
C HIS A 227 8.18 19.43 6.89
N ARG A 228 7.09 20.06 7.35
CA ARG A 228 7.17 21.24 8.24
C ARG A 228 7.88 20.89 9.55
N GLN A 229 7.49 19.78 10.18
CA GLN A 229 8.09 19.31 11.42
C GLN A 229 9.60 19.02 11.25
N ALA A 230 9.99 18.46 10.12
CA ALA A 230 11.39 18.16 9.83
C ALA A 230 12.25 19.44 9.68
N LEU A 231 11.72 20.47 9.03
CA LEU A 231 12.39 21.77 8.93
C LEU A 231 12.48 22.47 10.29
N GLU A 232 11.38 22.50 11.04
CA GLU A 232 11.32 23.17 12.37
C GLU A 232 12.27 22.54 13.39
N ASN A 233 12.52 21.24 13.30
CA ASN A 233 13.39 20.51 14.25
C ASN A 233 14.80 20.24 13.70
N GLY A 234 15.15 20.72 12.50
CA GLY A 234 16.45 20.48 11.90
C GLY A 234 16.73 19.01 11.56
N TRP A 235 15.70 18.26 11.20
CA TRP A 235 15.82 16.85 10.77
C TRP A 235 16.10 16.69 9.27
N LEU A 236 16.08 17.78 8.54
CA LEU A 236 16.47 17.90 7.13
C LEU A 236 17.64 18.84 7.01
N ASP A 237 18.68 18.43 6.29
CA ASP A 237 19.84 19.28 6.01
C ASP A 237 19.51 20.37 4.99
N ASN A 238 18.54 20.12 4.13
CA ASN A 238 18.12 21.04 3.07
C ASN A 238 16.61 20.90 2.80
N SER A 239 15.91 22.02 2.61
CA SER A 239 14.48 22.04 2.27
C SER A 239 14.15 21.37 0.91
N ASN A 240 15.15 21.22 0.03
CA ASN A 240 15.07 20.56 -1.28
C ASN A 240 15.76 19.19 -1.28
N ALA A 241 15.80 18.50 -0.15
CA ALA A 241 16.40 17.18 -0.04
C ALA A 241 15.82 16.22 -1.10
N GLU A 242 16.70 15.52 -1.79
CA GLU A 242 16.31 14.49 -2.75
C GLU A 242 15.67 13.32 -2.01
N LEU A 243 14.55 12.82 -2.53
CA LEU A 243 13.79 11.72 -1.95
C LEU A 243 14.08 10.38 -2.62
N VAL A 244 14.59 10.46 -3.85
CA VAL A 244 15.00 9.31 -4.66
C VAL A 244 16.27 9.70 -5.42
N ASP A 245 17.11 8.71 -5.70
CA ASP A 245 18.29 8.90 -6.55
C ASP A 245 17.94 8.84 -8.06
N GLU A 246 18.95 8.92 -8.90
CA GLU A 246 18.81 8.86 -10.37
C GLU A 246 18.29 7.49 -10.87
N TYR A 247 18.37 6.43 -10.06
CA TYR A 247 17.86 5.08 -10.37
C TYR A 247 16.48 4.83 -9.77
N GLY A 248 15.91 5.81 -9.05
CA GLY A 248 14.60 5.69 -8.37
C GLY A 248 14.66 4.95 -7.02
N VAL A 249 15.84 4.73 -6.46
CA VAL A 249 15.99 4.17 -5.11
C VAL A 249 15.65 5.23 -4.08
N GLN A 250 14.80 4.88 -3.13
CA GLN A 250 14.36 5.79 -2.09
C GLN A 250 15.51 6.10 -1.11
N LEU A 251 15.79 7.37 -0.93
CA LEU A 251 16.78 7.88 0.01
C LEU A 251 16.17 8.09 1.40
N ALA A 252 17.04 8.20 2.43
CA ALA A 252 16.65 8.52 3.81
C ALA A 252 16.99 9.98 4.11
N PRO A 253 16.15 10.96 3.69
CA PRO A 253 16.49 12.38 3.85
C PRO A 253 16.39 12.87 5.29
N LEU A 254 15.71 12.12 6.16
CA LEU A 254 15.55 12.45 7.57
C LEU A 254 16.68 11.87 8.42
N HIS A 255 17.15 12.66 9.36
CA HIS A 255 18.06 12.22 10.42
C HIS A 255 17.60 12.75 11.77
N TYR A 256 17.98 12.02 12.80
CA TYR A 256 17.67 12.38 14.19
C TYR A 256 18.96 12.37 15.03
N PRO A 257 19.05 13.11 16.15
CA PRO A 257 20.26 13.10 16.98
C PRO A 257 20.69 11.69 17.46
N HIS A 258 19.75 10.76 17.51
CA HIS A 258 19.92 9.39 18.01
C HIS A 258 19.76 8.32 16.93
N LEU A 259 19.51 8.70 15.68
CA LEU A 259 19.29 7.77 14.55
C LEU A 259 19.70 8.44 13.23
N THR A 260 20.83 8.01 12.68
CA THR A 260 21.44 8.59 11.48
C THR A 260 20.76 8.14 10.19
N HIS A 261 21.01 8.84 9.08
CA HIS A 261 20.58 8.45 7.73
C HIS A 261 20.97 7.01 7.39
N SER A 262 22.26 6.65 7.61
CA SER A 262 22.78 5.32 7.32
C SER A 262 22.05 4.25 8.12
N GLU A 263 21.85 4.46 9.42
CA GLU A 263 21.14 3.51 10.28
C GLU A 263 19.71 3.27 9.84
N ILE A 264 19.00 4.32 9.43
CA ILE A 264 17.64 4.20 8.88
C ILE A 264 17.68 3.43 7.55
N PHE A 265 18.60 3.80 6.67
CA PHE A 265 18.74 3.18 5.35
C PHE A 265 19.06 1.69 5.45
N ASP A 266 20.04 1.30 6.29
CA ASP A 266 20.47 -0.09 6.47
C ASP A 266 19.42 -0.98 7.15
N SER A 267 18.55 -0.37 7.95
CA SER A 267 17.45 -1.06 8.60
C SER A 267 16.43 -1.64 7.61
N VAL A 268 16.32 -1.11 6.41
CA VAL A 268 15.44 -1.65 5.34
C VAL A 268 15.93 -3.01 4.88
N GLU A 269 17.24 -3.18 4.61
CA GLU A 269 17.80 -4.50 4.23
C GLU A 269 17.61 -5.50 5.37
N THR A 270 17.90 -5.08 6.59
CA THR A 270 17.72 -5.90 7.80
C THR A 270 16.27 -6.38 7.92
N PHE A 271 15.30 -5.49 7.70
CA PHE A 271 13.88 -5.82 7.75
C PHE A 271 13.53 -6.89 6.72
N TYR A 272 13.87 -6.68 5.45
CA TYR A 272 13.59 -7.64 4.39
C TYR A 272 14.24 -8.99 4.65
N ARG A 273 15.50 -9.02 5.05
CA ARG A 273 16.21 -10.27 5.38
C ARG A 273 15.52 -11.01 6.51
N ARG A 274 15.22 -10.36 7.61
CA ARG A 274 14.58 -10.99 8.77
C ARG A 274 13.15 -11.42 8.48
N PHE A 275 12.45 -10.76 7.59
CA PHE A 275 11.11 -11.16 7.21
C PHE A 275 11.09 -12.35 6.24
N TYR A 276 11.89 -12.31 5.17
CA TYR A 276 11.84 -13.33 4.10
C TYR A 276 12.68 -14.56 4.35
N PHE A 277 13.83 -14.45 5.05
CA PHE A 277 14.73 -15.59 5.26
C PHE A 277 14.41 -16.44 6.50
N ARG A 278 13.15 -16.45 6.93
CA ARG A 278 12.65 -17.38 7.95
C ARG A 278 12.27 -18.72 7.31
N ALA A 279 12.58 -19.83 7.97
CA ALA A 279 12.30 -21.18 7.44
C ALA A 279 10.84 -21.35 7.02
N GLY A 280 9.87 -20.93 7.85
CA GLY A 280 8.44 -21.01 7.53
C GLY A 280 8.04 -20.14 6.33
N LYS A 281 8.66 -18.95 6.16
CA LYS A 281 8.37 -18.07 5.02
C LYS A 281 8.94 -18.65 3.73
N ILE A 282 10.17 -19.17 3.78
CA ILE A 282 10.81 -19.86 2.64
C ILE A 282 9.97 -21.08 2.24
N ALA A 283 9.54 -21.90 3.19
CA ALA A 283 8.69 -23.06 2.90
C ALA A 283 7.38 -22.67 2.24
N SER A 284 6.73 -21.57 2.70
CA SER A 284 5.52 -21.04 2.10
C SER A 284 5.75 -20.59 0.65
N ILE A 285 6.84 -19.85 0.38
CA ILE A 285 7.18 -19.38 -0.97
C ILE A 285 7.47 -20.58 -1.90
N VAL A 286 8.25 -21.56 -1.43
CA VAL A 286 8.52 -22.80 -2.18
C VAL A 286 7.22 -23.55 -2.47
N GLY A 287 6.32 -23.68 -1.49
CA GLY A 287 5.00 -24.28 -1.68
C GLY A 287 4.18 -23.56 -2.75
N GLU A 288 4.19 -22.22 -2.77
CA GLU A 288 3.56 -21.46 -3.86
C GLU A 288 4.23 -21.70 -5.22
N MET A 289 5.57 -21.78 -5.28
CA MET A 289 6.28 -22.08 -6.53
C MET A 289 5.88 -23.44 -7.12
N LEU A 290 5.69 -24.43 -6.26
CA LEU A 290 5.30 -25.78 -6.68
C LEU A 290 3.83 -25.88 -7.07
N SER A 291 2.99 -24.89 -6.80
CA SER A 291 1.56 -24.92 -7.12
C SER A 291 1.25 -24.84 -8.62
N SER A 292 2.11 -24.20 -9.42
CA SER A 292 2.01 -24.16 -10.89
C SER A 292 3.30 -23.65 -11.55
N PRO A 293 3.60 -24.05 -12.82
CA PRO A 293 4.74 -23.52 -13.56
C PRO A 293 4.71 -21.98 -13.72
N GLN A 294 3.52 -21.41 -13.84
CA GLN A 294 3.36 -19.95 -13.92
C GLN A 294 3.74 -19.27 -12.61
N MET A 295 3.35 -19.86 -11.48
CA MET A 295 3.72 -19.35 -10.14
C MET A 295 5.22 -19.48 -9.89
N MET A 296 5.83 -20.59 -10.30
CA MET A 296 7.28 -20.76 -10.23
C MET A 296 8.02 -19.67 -11.01
N LYS A 297 7.66 -19.45 -12.29
CA LYS A 297 8.28 -18.40 -13.12
C LYS A 297 8.12 -17.00 -12.49
N ARG A 298 6.94 -16.73 -11.95
CA ARG A 298 6.65 -15.47 -11.26
C ARG A 298 7.53 -15.26 -10.03
N ARG A 299 7.59 -16.26 -9.12
CA ARG A 299 8.39 -16.18 -7.88
C ARG A 299 9.88 -16.10 -8.15
N LEU A 300 10.37 -16.78 -9.19
CA LEU A 300 11.77 -16.64 -9.62
C LEU A 300 12.07 -15.23 -10.11
N ARG A 301 11.19 -14.63 -10.91
CA ARG A 301 11.34 -13.25 -11.35
C ARG A 301 11.35 -12.27 -10.17
N GLU A 302 10.36 -12.38 -9.27
CA GLU A 302 10.28 -11.55 -8.05
C GLU A 302 11.54 -11.70 -7.19
N GLY A 303 12.09 -12.91 -7.09
CA GLY A 303 13.34 -13.19 -6.39
C GLY A 303 14.55 -12.49 -7.03
N VAL A 304 14.70 -12.57 -8.35
CA VAL A 304 15.77 -11.88 -9.07
C VAL A 304 15.68 -10.35 -8.88
N GLU A 305 14.48 -9.79 -9.06
CA GLU A 305 14.23 -8.35 -8.85
C GLU A 305 14.54 -7.92 -7.40
N PHE A 306 14.18 -8.75 -6.43
CA PHE A 306 14.48 -8.51 -5.02
C PHE A 306 16.00 -8.52 -4.71
N PHE A 307 16.75 -9.49 -5.23
CA PHE A 307 18.21 -9.53 -5.04
C PHE A 307 18.92 -8.39 -5.76
N HIS A 308 18.41 -7.97 -6.93
CA HIS A 308 18.92 -6.80 -7.65
C HIS A 308 18.73 -5.52 -6.82
N PHE A 309 17.52 -5.31 -6.30
CA PHE A 309 17.21 -4.21 -5.39
C PHE A 309 18.12 -4.18 -4.13
N LEU A 310 18.35 -5.33 -3.49
CA LEU A 310 19.25 -5.39 -2.33
C LEU A 310 20.70 -5.05 -2.70
N ARG A 311 21.14 -5.44 -3.90
CA ARG A 311 22.48 -5.14 -4.38
C ARG A 311 22.65 -3.64 -4.66
N GLU A 312 21.74 -3.03 -5.38
CA GLU A 312 21.75 -1.58 -5.68
C GLU A 312 21.80 -0.77 -4.39
N ARG A 313 20.98 -1.12 -3.39
CA ARG A 313 21.01 -0.44 -2.10
C ARG A 313 22.37 -0.54 -1.37
N ARG A 314 23.08 -1.64 -1.49
CA ARG A 314 24.41 -1.78 -0.89
C ARG A 314 25.46 -0.92 -1.59
N GLU A 315 25.37 -0.77 -2.91
CA GLU A 315 26.25 0.08 -3.70
C GLU A 315 26.07 1.58 -3.36
N LEU A 316 24.88 1.96 -2.86
CA LEU A 316 24.56 3.33 -2.42
C LEU A 316 24.94 3.60 -0.94
N ALA A 317 25.11 2.55 -0.12
CA ALA A 317 25.47 2.68 1.29
C ALA A 317 26.99 2.88 1.51
N HIS A 318 27.79 2.77 0.46
CA HIS A 318 29.26 2.95 0.42
C HIS A 318 29.66 4.09 -0.50
#